data_63e9d66f52c8ac439fb3569bdbc554a8
#
_entry.id   63e9d66f52c8ac439fb3569bdbc554a8
#
_cell.length_a   1.000
_cell.length_b   1.000
_cell.length_c   1.000
_cell.angle_alpha   90.00
_cell.angle_beta   90.00
_cell.angle_gamma   90.00
#
_symmetry.space_group_name_H-M   'P 1'
#
loop_
_entity.id
_entity.type
_entity.pdbx_description
1 polymer ?
#
loop_
_entity_poly.entity_id
_entity_poly.type
_entity_poly.pdbx_seq_one_letter_code
_entity_poly.pdbx_strand_id
1 'polypeptide(L)'
;MAHRWTPLLAVAMLTVVTACSSADTDENTDRDREPSGQHAAAAREDVPSALDDRDNPAFPAPLIDPDELISGGPPPDGIPAIDAPAFEQADQVDWLEDTEPVLSLTVGGETRAYPLRVMTWHEIVNDVVGGVPVAVTYCPLCNSGVAFQRTVTGHGVLSFGTSGLLYADNLVMYDRQTESLWPQLTGEASVGDLTGTELEAIPMGTVAWRDFVSTEPTARVLSQDTGFDRPYGTNPYSGYDDPDGDLLFGLPDDLDTRLPVKERVVGLVNGSVSVAVVRSSLVGRDPLEVTLGTRHVVVWHRPGQASALDADTVAGGADIGTVGVFDPVLDGQRLHFESRGTGFVDRETGSSWNVLGRSTAGPLRGAELEPYQHLDTFWFAWASFHLDTAVLGSTGLTRIRE
;
A
#
# COMPACT_ATOMS: atom_id res chain seq x y z
N MET A 1 -4.77 36.91 -60.84
CA MET A 1 -3.91 38.12 -60.66
C MET A 1 -2.91 37.78 -59.57
N ALA A 2 -1.66 37.73 -60.03
CA ALA A 2 -0.49 37.39 -59.17
C ALA A 2 -0.02 38.63 -58.41
N HIS A 3 0.47 38.51 -57.20
CA HIS A 3 1.62 39.23 -56.73
C HIS A 3 2.39 38.45 -55.69
N ARG A 4 3.55 38.00 -56.10
CA ARG A 4 4.70 37.53 -55.29
C ARG A 4 5.36 38.72 -54.65
N TRP A 5 5.91 38.59 -53.44
CA TRP A 5 7.17 39.22 -53.07
C TRP A 5 7.86 38.38 -51.97
N THR A 6 9.12 38.08 -52.23
CA THR A 6 10.11 37.34 -51.45
C THR A 6 11.10 38.31 -50.76
N PRO A 7 12.17 37.88 -50.11
CA PRO A 7 12.44 38.03 -48.70
C PRO A 7 13.61 39.01 -48.38
N LEU A 8 13.86 39.33 -47.13
CA LEU A 8 15.09 40.02 -46.71
C LEU A 8 15.70 39.31 -45.51
N LEU A 9 16.87 38.71 -45.75
CA LEU A 9 17.87 38.34 -44.75
C LEU A 9 18.48 39.60 -44.12
N ALA A 10 18.69 39.57 -42.83
CA ALA A 10 19.66 40.44 -42.15
C ALA A 10 20.47 39.62 -41.15
N VAL A 11 21.75 39.51 -41.45
CA VAL A 11 22.85 39.04 -40.60
C VAL A 11 23.41 40.24 -39.83
N ALA A 12 23.64 40.11 -38.53
CA ALA A 12 24.66 40.95 -37.80
C ALA A 12 24.88 40.32 -36.41
N MET A 13 25.99 39.77 -36.25
CA MET A 13 27.23 40.16 -35.55
C MET A 13 27.24 39.94 -34.05
N LEU A 14 28.13 39.04 -33.67
CA LEU A 14 28.74 38.80 -32.36
C LEU A 14 29.39 40.12 -31.83
N THR A 15 29.14 40.40 -30.53
CA THR A 15 30.12 41.11 -29.71
C THR A 15 30.24 40.40 -28.35
N VAL A 16 31.45 39.89 -28.12
CA VAL A 16 31.96 39.42 -26.82
C VAL A 16 32.28 40.65 -25.98
N VAL A 17 31.71 40.75 -24.79
CA VAL A 17 32.21 41.64 -23.74
C VAL A 17 32.43 40.85 -22.46
N THR A 18 33.71 40.72 -22.14
CA THR A 18 34.22 40.25 -20.85
C THR A 18 34.17 41.41 -19.86
N ALA A 19 33.51 41.28 -18.73
CA ALA A 19 33.74 42.13 -17.57
C ALA A 19 33.53 41.36 -16.27
N CYS A 20 34.50 41.54 -15.38
CA CYS A 20 34.63 40.91 -14.08
C CYS A 20 33.70 41.47 -13.02
N SER A 21 33.32 40.61 -12.07
CA SER A 21 33.25 40.83 -10.62
C SER A 21 32.37 41.93 -10.06
N SER A 22 31.32 41.53 -9.38
CA SER A 22 31.03 41.96 -7.99
C SER A 22 30.09 40.96 -7.33
N ALA A 23 30.45 40.57 -6.12
CA ALA A 23 29.68 39.69 -5.25
C ALA A 23 28.45 40.49 -4.73
N ASP A 24 27.27 39.91 -4.98
CA ASP A 24 26.07 40.22 -4.19
C ASP A 24 25.57 38.91 -3.57
N THR A 25 25.50 38.94 -2.26
CA THR A 25 24.93 37.92 -1.40
C THR A 25 23.42 37.92 -1.55
N ASP A 26 22.88 37.03 -2.35
CA ASP A 26 21.46 36.66 -2.29
C ASP A 26 21.28 35.46 -1.36
N GLU A 27 20.54 35.71 -0.29
CA GLU A 27 20.02 34.67 0.61
C GLU A 27 19.21 33.66 -0.20
N ASN A 28 19.85 32.55 -0.50
CA ASN A 28 19.19 31.39 -1.01
C ASN A 28 18.46 30.75 0.16
N THR A 29 17.14 30.84 0.20
CA THR A 29 16.29 30.04 1.07
C THR A 29 16.48 28.59 0.67
N ASP A 30 17.42 27.96 1.35
CA ASP A 30 17.65 26.53 1.37
C ASP A 30 16.35 25.88 1.87
N ARG A 31 15.56 25.36 0.95
CA ARG A 31 14.44 24.49 1.29
C ARG A 31 15.05 23.25 1.88
N ASP A 32 14.79 23.04 3.15
CA ASP A 32 15.19 21.91 3.94
C ASP A 32 14.96 20.58 3.19
N ARG A 33 15.96 20.16 2.44
CA ARG A 33 16.18 18.78 2.11
C ARG A 33 16.76 18.17 3.37
N GLU A 34 15.88 17.68 4.25
CA GLU A 34 16.35 16.80 5.31
C GLU A 34 17.13 15.65 4.64
N PRO A 35 18.34 15.35 5.08
CA PRO A 35 19.07 14.21 4.57
C PRO A 35 18.26 12.98 4.93
N SER A 36 17.69 12.29 3.95
CA SER A 36 17.13 10.95 4.07
C SER A 36 18.26 9.99 4.45
N GLY A 37 18.60 10.00 5.72
CA GLY A 37 19.88 9.53 6.20
C GLY A 37 19.93 8.08 6.63
N GLN A 38 19.34 7.16 5.90
CA GLN A 38 19.76 5.76 5.95
C GLN A 38 19.76 5.22 4.52
N HIS A 39 20.91 5.29 3.87
CA HIS A 39 21.11 4.70 2.56
C HIS A 39 20.89 3.18 2.65
N ALA A 40 20.17 2.62 1.68
CA ALA A 40 20.09 1.19 1.50
C ALA A 40 21.50 0.59 1.39
N ALA A 41 21.66 -0.65 1.85
CA ALA A 41 22.92 -1.37 1.70
C ALA A 41 23.30 -1.45 0.21
N ALA A 42 24.60 -1.41 -0.09
CA ALA A 42 25.06 -1.60 -1.47
C ALA A 42 24.80 -3.05 -1.92
N ALA A 43 24.52 -3.23 -3.21
CA ALA A 43 24.42 -4.57 -3.80
C ALA A 43 25.71 -5.36 -3.60
N ARG A 44 25.60 -6.66 -3.37
CA ARG A 44 26.72 -7.59 -3.17
C ARG A 44 27.04 -8.28 -4.51
N GLU A 45 28.17 -7.93 -5.12
CA GLU A 45 28.61 -8.47 -6.41
C GLU A 45 28.90 -9.99 -6.40
N ASP A 46 29.05 -10.60 -5.22
CA ASP A 46 29.40 -12.00 -5.01
C ASP A 46 28.20 -12.91 -4.71
N VAL A 47 26.98 -12.36 -4.70
CA VAL A 47 25.74 -13.11 -4.42
C VAL A 47 25.07 -13.49 -5.74
N PRO A 48 24.72 -14.78 -5.96
CA PRO A 48 23.92 -15.16 -7.11
C PRO A 48 22.57 -14.45 -7.12
N SER A 49 22.06 -14.12 -8.32
CA SER A 49 20.77 -13.46 -8.52
C SER A 49 19.63 -14.48 -8.65
N ALA A 50 18.60 -14.39 -7.84
CA ALA A 50 17.38 -15.18 -8.02
C ALA A 50 16.49 -14.65 -9.16
N LEU A 51 16.75 -13.45 -9.67
CA LEU A 51 16.12 -12.93 -10.90
C LEU A 51 16.63 -13.68 -12.14
N ASP A 52 17.92 -14.08 -12.14
CA ASP A 52 18.57 -14.73 -13.26
C ASP A 52 18.51 -16.26 -13.19
N ASP A 53 18.69 -16.83 -11.97
CA ASP A 53 18.78 -18.28 -11.75
C ASP A 53 18.13 -18.65 -10.41
N ARG A 54 16.85 -18.98 -10.45
CA ARG A 54 16.04 -19.33 -9.26
C ARG A 54 16.40 -20.68 -8.65
N ASP A 55 16.99 -21.58 -9.43
CA ASP A 55 17.39 -22.93 -9.04
C ASP A 55 18.86 -23.01 -8.64
N ASN A 56 19.52 -21.86 -8.43
CA ASN A 56 20.93 -21.82 -8.10
C ASN A 56 21.22 -22.67 -6.84
N PRO A 57 22.11 -23.68 -6.93
CA PRO A 57 22.36 -24.60 -5.80
C PRO A 57 23.08 -23.94 -4.61
N ALA A 58 23.51 -22.68 -4.74
CA ALA A 58 24.09 -21.91 -3.63
C ALA A 58 23.00 -21.32 -2.72
N PHE A 59 21.76 -21.22 -3.16
CA PHE A 59 20.66 -20.72 -2.34
C PHE A 59 20.19 -21.73 -1.28
N PRO A 60 19.66 -21.28 -0.15
CA PRO A 60 18.84 -22.12 0.71
C PRO A 60 17.68 -22.74 -0.06
N ALA A 61 17.12 -23.85 0.45
CA ALA A 61 15.95 -24.47 -0.17
C ALA A 61 14.80 -23.45 -0.28
N PRO A 62 14.18 -23.27 -1.46
CA PRO A 62 13.12 -22.30 -1.66
C PRO A 62 11.87 -22.68 -0.82
N LEU A 63 11.10 -21.69 -0.40
CA LEU A 63 9.87 -21.88 0.37
C LEU A 63 8.64 -22.06 -0.52
N ILE A 64 8.75 -21.68 -1.78
CA ILE A 64 7.74 -21.87 -2.83
C ILE A 64 8.39 -22.59 -3.99
N ASP A 65 7.61 -23.25 -4.85
CA ASP A 65 8.13 -23.82 -6.08
C ASP A 65 8.54 -22.69 -7.05
N PRO A 66 9.83 -22.58 -7.43
CA PRO A 66 10.27 -21.56 -8.38
C PRO A 66 9.59 -21.64 -9.75
N ASP A 67 9.06 -22.81 -10.16
CA ASP A 67 8.33 -23.01 -11.40
C ASP A 67 6.93 -22.38 -11.36
N GLU A 68 6.37 -22.11 -10.18
CA GLU A 68 5.10 -21.38 -10.00
C GLU A 68 5.24 -19.85 -10.13
N LEU A 69 6.47 -19.33 -10.19
CA LEU A 69 6.74 -17.93 -10.45
C LEU A 69 6.55 -17.63 -11.94
N ILE A 70 5.48 -16.92 -12.26
CA ILE A 70 5.13 -16.56 -13.63
C ILE A 70 5.51 -15.11 -13.95
N SER A 71 5.74 -14.82 -15.24
CA SER A 71 6.01 -13.44 -15.68
C SER A 71 4.71 -12.63 -15.71
N GLY A 72 4.70 -11.47 -15.05
CA GLY A 72 3.67 -10.44 -15.17
C GLY A 72 3.86 -9.52 -16.39
N GLY A 73 4.92 -9.72 -17.18
CA GLY A 73 5.22 -8.99 -18.42
C GLY A 73 6.38 -7.99 -18.29
N PRO A 74 6.35 -7.01 -17.38
CA PRO A 74 7.47 -6.07 -17.22
C PRO A 74 8.73 -6.78 -16.72
N PRO A 75 9.95 -6.31 -17.13
CA PRO A 75 11.20 -6.78 -16.54
C PRO A 75 11.37 -6.24 -15.09
N PRO A 76 12.39 -6.68 -14.34
CA PRO A 76 12.72 -6.08 -13.05
C PRO A 76 12.80 -4.54 -13.13
N ASP A 77 12.16 -3.85 -12.18
CA ASP A 77 11.92 -2.39 -12.16
C ASP A 77 11.23 -1.81 -13.41
N GLY A 78 10.59 -2.65 -14.23
CA GLY A 78 9.76 -2.19 -15.37
C GLY A 78 8.52 -1.42 -14.92
N ILE A 79 8.02 -1.71 -13.71
CA ILE A 79 7.16 -0.84 -12.91
C ILE A 79 8.10 -0.18 -11.90
N PRO A 80 8.48 1.10 -12.07
CA PRO A 80 9.56 1.70 -11.29
C PRO A 80 9.11 1.99 -9.86
N ALA A 81 9.79 1.41 -8.88
CA ALA A 81 9.60 1.77 -7.48
C ALA A 81 10.05 3.22 -7.21
N ILE A 82 9.44 3.88 -6.23
CA ILE A 82 9.82 5.23 -5.79
C ILE A 82 10.84 5.11 -4.66
N ASP A 83 12.10 5.48 -4.93
CA ASP A 83 13.22 5.38 -3.98
C ASP A 83 13.55 6.71 -3.29
N ALA A 84 13.09 7.81 -3.83
CA ALA A 84 13.26 9.15 -3.28
C ALA A 84 11.91 9.89 -3.27
N PRO A 85 10.96 9.47 -2.41
CA PRO A 85 9.62 10.02 -2.42
C PRO A 85 9.59 11.48 -2.01
N ALA A 86 8.87 12.31 -2.78
CA ALA A 86 8.54 13.68 -2.44
C ALA A 86 7.16 13.75 -1.79
N PHE A 87 6.99 14.66 -0.85
CA PHE A 87 5.75 14.79 -0.07
C PHE A 87 5.24 16.22 -0.05
N GLU A 88 3.92 16.34 0.04
CA GLU A 88 3.18 17.59 0.24
C GLU A 88 2.45 17.54 1.58
N GLN A 89 2.06 18.69 2.13
CA GLN A 89 1.21 18.74 3.33
C GLN A 89 -0.23 18.39 2.95
N ALA A 90 -0.91 17.60 3.76
CA ALA A 90 -2.25 17.11 3.45
C ALA A 90 -3.27 18.25 3.22
N ASP A 91 -3.17 19.35 3.98
CA ASP A 91 -4.03 20.53 3.84
C ASP A 91 -3.75 21.37 2.58
N GLN A 92 -2.69 21.07 1.84
CA GLN A 92 -2.30 21.73 0.58
C GLN A 92 -2.60 20.89 -0.66
N VAL A 93 -3.00 19.63 -0.49
CA VAL A 93 -3.33 18.72 -1.60
C VAL A 93 -4.71 19.04 -2.13
N ASP A 94 -4.79 19.47 -3.39
CA ASP A 94 -6.04 19.82 -4.09
C ASP A 94 -6.34 18.92 -5.29
N TRP A 95 -5.46 17.94 -5.57
CA TRP A 95 -5.56 17.03 -6.71
C TRP A 95 -6.17 15.66 -6.36
N LEU A 96 -6.47 15.38 -5.07
CA LEU A 96 -7.20 14.20 -4.62
C LEU A 96 -8.67 14.52 -4.40
N GLU A 97 -9.54 13.67 -4.95
CA GLU A 97 -10.97 13.73 -4.68
C GLU A 97 -11.31 13.06 -3.33
N ASP A 98 -12.35 13.53 -2.66
CA ASP A 98 -12.78 13.08 -1.32
C ASP A 98 -12.87 11.57 -1.16
N THR A 99 -13.29 10.86 -2.21
CA THR A 99 -13.53 9.41 -2.21
C THR A 99 -12.30 8.60 -2.55
N GLU A 100 -11.22 9.22 -3.04
CA GLU A 100 -10.05 8.46 -3.48
C GLU A 100 -9.36 7.73 -2.33
N PRO A 101 -8.97 6.46 -2.55
CA PRO A 101 -8.28 5.68 -1.54
C PRO A 101 -6.81 6.11 -1.39
N VAL A 102 -6.38 6.21 -0.14
CA VAL A 102 -4.98 6.38 0.23
C VAL A 102 -4.59 5.32 1.25
N LEU A 103 -3.36 4.81 1.16
CA LEU A 103 -2.77 4.00 2.22
C LEU A 103 -2.34 4.93 3.35
N SER A 104 -2.81 4.68 4.56
CA SER A 104 -2.50 5.47 5.76
C SER A 104 -1.56 4.68 6.66
N LEU A 105 -0.35 5.19 6.84
CA LEU A 105 0.72 4.58 7.64
C LEU A 105 1.16 5.52 8.74
N THR A 106 1.20 5.01 9.98
CA THR A 106 1.75 5.72 11.14
C THR A 106 2.89 4.94 11.76
N VAL A 107 4.06 5.54 11.85
CA VAL A 107 5.24 4.95 12.48
C VAL A 107 5.93 5.99 13.34
N GLY A 108 6.25 5.64 14.58
CA GLY A 108 6.96 6.55 15.49
C GLY A 108 6.27 7.90 15.74
N GLY A 109 4.94 7.95 15.58
CA GLY A 109 4.13 9.17 15.73
C GLY A 109 4.12 10.06 14.48
N GLU A 110 4.75 9.66 13.38
CA GLU A 110 4.64 10.31 12.07
C GLU A 110 3.61 9.56 11.21
N THR A 111 2.62 10.29 10.68
CA THR A 111 1.60 9.74 9.77
C THR A 111 1.84 10.22 8.33
N ARG A 112 1.74 9.30 7.37
CA ARG A 112 1.84 9.58 5.93
C ARG A 112 0.70 8.92 5.16
N ALA A 113 0.32 9.54 4.03
CA ALA A 113 -0.60 8.96 3.06
C ALA A 113 0.13 8.66 1.75
N TYR A 114 -0.22 7.51 1.16
CA TYR A 114 0.27 7.07 -0.16
C TYR A 114 -0.95 6.84 -1.05
N PRO A 115 -1.30 7.82 -1.93
CA PRO A 115 -2.50 7.73 -2.76
C PRO A 115 -2.45 6.58 -3.75
N LEU A 116 -3.52 5.78 -3.85
CA LEU A 116 -3.56 4.65 -4.77
C LEU A 116 -3.45 5.09 -6.24
N ARG A 117 -3.84 6.33 -6.58
CA ARG A 117 -3.62 6.88 -7.91
C ARG A 117 -2.13 6.94 -8.31
N VAL A 118 -1.22 7.01 -7.33
CA VAL A 118 0.23 6.95 -7.52
C VAL A 118 0.70 5.51 -7.38
N MET A 119 0.27 4.83 -6.31
CA MET A 119 0.72 3.46 -6.00
C MET A 119 0.40 2.46 -7.11
N THR A 120 -0.70 2.62 -7.83
CA THR A 120 -1.09 1.75 -8.97
C THR A 120 -0.06 1.75 -10.11
N TRP A 121 0.75 2.81 -10.23
CA TRP A 121 1.76 2.97 -11.26
C TRP A 121 3.19 2.64 -10.81
N HIS A 122 3.39 2.49 -9.51
CA HIS A 122 4.72 2.31 -8.92
C HIS A 122 4.85 1.08 -8.02
N GLU A 123 3.74 0.62 -7.45
CA GLU A 123 3.60 -0.55 -6.59
C GLU A 123 4.45 -0.54 -5.31
N ILE A 124 5.63 0.08 -5.30
CA ILE A 124 6.55 0.11 -4.16
C ILE A 124 7.09 1.52 -3.92
N VAL A 125 7.08 1.95 -2.66
CA VAL A 125 7.77 3.17 -2.18
C VAL A 125 8.75 2.78 -1.09
N ASN A 126 10.04 3.00 -1.31
CA ASN A 126 11.08 2.89 -0.30
C ASN A 126 11.20 4.21 0.46
N ASP A 127 10.75 4.24 1.71
CA ASP A 127 10.61 5.46 2.50
C ASP A 127 11.29 5.34 3.87
N VAL A 128 11.27 6.45 4.64
CA VAL A 128 11.63 6.51 6.07
C VAL A 128 10.53 7.29 6.80
N VAL A 129 9.78 6.64 7.66
CA VAL A 129 8.66 7.23 8.42
C VAL A 129 8.98 7.16 9.90
N GLY A 130 8.90 8.27 10.61
CA GLY A 130 9.24 8.32 12.04
C GLY A 130 10.65 7.82 12.37
N GLY A 131 11.59 7.97 11.42
CA GLY A 131 12.97 7.46 11.55
C GLY A 131 13.14 5.97 11.24
N VAL A 132 12.08 5.25 10.87
CA VAL A 132 12.11 3.82 10.52
C VAL A 132 12.09 3.65 9.00
N PRO A 133 13.08 2.96 8.39
CA PRO A 133 13.04 2.59 6.98
C PRO A 133 11.89 1.64 6.70
N VAL A 134 11.01 1.99 5.75
CA VAL A 134 9.81 1.23 5.41
C VAL A 134 9.70 0.99 3.89
N ALA A 135 9.15 -0.15 3.50
CA ALA A 135 8.61 -0.37 2.16
C ALA A 135 7.09 -0.30 2.25
N VAL A 136 6.49 0.67 1.57
CA VAL A 136 5.03 0.75 1.40
C VAL A 136 4.70 0.17 0.04
N THR A 137 3.87 -0.87 0.02
CA THR A 137 3.61 -1.65 -1.18
C THR A 137 2.13 -1.72 -1.50
N TYR A 138 1.80 -1.80 -2.78
CA TYR A 138 0.45 -2.03 -3.27
C TYR A 138 0.48 -2.96 -4.50
N CYS A 139 -0.24 -4.07 -4.42
CA CYS A 139 -0.46 -4.96 -5.56
C CYS A 139 -1.85 -4.69 -6.14
N PRO A 140 -1.97 -4.07 -7.33
CA PRO A 140 -3.28 -3.82 -7.95
C PRO A 140 -4.05 -5.11 -8.25
N LEU A 141 -3.35 -6.18 -8.68
CA LEU A 141 -3.98 -7.46 -9.00
C LEU A 141 -4.68 -8.09 -7.78
N CYS A 142 -4.11 -7.92 -6.58
CA CYS A 142 -4.67 -8.42 -5.33
C CYS A 142 -5.54 -7.39 -4.61
N ASN A 143 -5.51 -6.13 -5.03
CA ASN A 143 -6.03 -4.98 -4.27
C ASN A 143 -5.48 -4.94 -2.85
N SER A 144 -4.19 -5.19 -2.65
CA SER A 144 -3.59 -5.31 -1.33
C SER A 144 -2.50 -4.28 -1.09
N GLY A 145 -2.62 -3.53 0.02
CA GLY A 145 -1.57 -2.65 0.53
C GLY A 145 -0.91 -3.26 1.76
N VAL A 146 0.41 -3.37 1.78
CA VAL A 146 1.19 -3.84 2.94
C VAL A 146 2.41 -2.95 3.14
N ALA A 147 2.70 -2.63 4.40
CA ALA A 147 3.92 -1.92 4.77
C ALA A 147 4.84 -2.82 5.60
N PHE A 148 6.15 -2.71 5.36
CA PHE A 148 7.16 -3.51 6.04
C PHE A 148 8.32 -2.63 6.52
N GLN A 149 8.95 -3.01 7.63
CA GLN A 149 10.27 -2.49 7.98
C GLN A 149 11.31 -3.07 7.02
N ARG A 150 12.20 -2.20 6.48
CA ARG A 150 13.24 -2.61 5.53
C ARG A 150 14.58 -2.97 6.17
N THR A 151 14.70 -2.84 7.49
CA THR A 151 15.93 -3.18 8.20
C THR A 151 15.98 -4.66 8.50
N VAL A 152 16.89 -5.38 7.88
CA VAL A 152 17.11 -6.82 8.05
C VAL A 152 18.39 -7.06 8.84
N THR A 153 18.29 -7.83 9.94
CA THR A 153 19.43 -8.14 10.80
C THR A 153 20.56 -8.82 10.01
N GLY A 154 21.76 -8.27 10.09
CA GLY A 154 22.94 -8.77 9.37
C GLY A 154 23.08 -8.26 7.92
N HIS A 155 22.02 -7.67 7.35
CA HIS A 155 22.00 -7.19 5.96
C HIS A 155 21.78 -5.67 5.84
N GLY A 156 21.40 -5.00 6.94
CA GLY A 156 21.18 -3.55 6.96
C GLY A 156 19.82 -3.16 6.38
N VAL A 157 19.73 -1.97 5.79
CA VAL A 157 18.52 -1.47 5.18
C VAL A 157 18.45 -1.92 3.73
N LEU A 158 17.46 -2.73 3.40
CA LEU A 158 17.21 -3.17 2.02
C LEU A 158 16.40 -2.12 1.24
N SER A 159 16.52 -2.14 -0.09
CA SER A 159 15.63 -1.42 -1.00
C SER A 159 14.93 -2.42 -1.93
N PHE A 160 13.64 -2.24 -2.09
CA PHE A 160 12.80 -3.16 -2.85
C PHE A 160 12.42 -2.59 -4.20
N GLY A 161 12.37 -3.46 -5.21
CA GLY A 161 11.86 -3.21 -6.54
C GLY A 161 10.82 -4.25 -6.96
N THR A 162 10.14 -4.00 -8.07
CA THR A 162 9.25 -4.97 -8.70
C THR A 162 10.08 -5.95 -9.51
N SER A 163 9.93 -7.25 -9.27
CA SER A 163 10.69 -8.27 -10.02
C SER A 163 10.15 -8.51 -11.44
N GLY A 164 8.90 -8.08 -11.69
CA GLY A 164 8.15 -8.46 -12.89
C GLY A 164 7.59 -9.87 -12.83
N LEU A 165 7.73 -10.56 -11.69
CA LEU A 165 7.19 -11.88 -11.43
C LEU A 165 5.96 -11.81 -10.54
N LEU A 166 5.11 -12.83 -10.66
CA LEU A 166 3.93 -13.06 -9.84
C LEU A 166 4.00 -14.46 -9.23
N TYR A 167 3.48 -14.58 -8.02
CA TYR A 167 3.19 -15.85 -7.36
C TYR A 167 1.73 -15.83 -6.89
N ALA A 168 0.92 -16.78 -7.37
CA ALA A 168 -0.53 -16.81 -7.14
C ALA A 168 -1.20 -15.45 -7.47
N ASP A 169 -0.85 -14.85 -8.60
CA ASP A 169 -1.28 -13.51 -9.07
C ASP A 169 -0.90 -12.35 -8.12
N ASN A 170 -0.04 -12.59 -7.14
CA ASN A 170 0.48 -11.57 -6.23
C ASN A 170 1.84 -11.07 -6.69
N LEU A 171 2.07 -9.76 -6.53
CA LEU A 171 3.37 -9.10 -6.73
C LEU A 171 4.49 -9.85 -6.00
N VAL A 172 5.54 -10.21 -6.72
CA VAL A 172 6.79 -10.65 -6.14
C VAL A 172 7.77 -9.49 -6.20
N MET A 173 8.14 -8.97 -5.03
CA MET A 173 9.20 -7.97 -4.89
C MET A 173 10.57 -8.65 -4.99
N TYR A 174 11.61 -7.87 -5.23
CA TYR A 174 12.98 -8.31 -4.99
C TYR A 174 13.74 -7.24 -4.20
N ASP A 175 14.69 -7.65 -3.35
CA ASP A 175 15.62 -6.71 -2.76
C ASP A 175 16.82 -6.49 -3.70
N ARG A 176 17.24 -5.23 -3.86
CA ARG A 176 18.32 -4.87 -4.79
C ARG A 176 19.72 -5.21 -4.28
N GLN A 177 19.85 -5.66 -3.04
CA GLN A 177 21.12 -6.00 -2.41
C GLN A 177 21.53 -7.45 -2.67
N THR A 178 20.55 -8.38 -2.66
CA THR A 178 20.80 -9.81 -2.87
C THR A 178 20.00 -10.40 -4.02
N GLU A 179 19.04 -9.62 -4.57
CA GLU A 179 18.10 -10.06 -5.60
C GLU A 179 17.32 -11.30 -5.20
N SER A 180 17.08 -11.49 -3.89
CA SER A 180 16.16 -12.48 -3.38
C SER A 180 14.72 -12.07 -3.68
N LEU A 181 13.82 -13.05 -3.83
CA LEU A 181 12.42 -12.86 -4.23
C LEU A 181 11.48 -12.96 -3.03
N TRP A 182 10.56 -12.00 -2.92
CA TRP A 182 9.69 -11.77 -1.77
C TRP A 182 8.22 -11.62 -2.22
N PRO A 183 7.36 -12.63 -2.07
CA PRO A 183 5.92 -12.43 -2.26
C PRO A 183 5.41 -11.30 -1.35
N GLN A 184 4.74 -10.31 -1.93
CA GLN A 184 4.34 -9.07 -1.25
C GLN A 184 3.38 -9.33 -0.07
N LEU A 185 2.49 -10.32 -0.17
CA LEU A 185 1.50 -10.60 0.89
C LEU A 185 2.14 -11.19 2.15
N THR A 186 3.24 -11.92 2.02
CA THR A 186 3.92 -12.56 3.16
C THR A 186 5.05 -11.70 3.72
N GLY A 187 5.77 -10.97 2.85
CA GLY A 187 7.00 -10.28 3.25
C GLY A 187 8.12 -11.24 3.63
N GLU A 188 8.04 -12.52 3.24
CA GLU A 188 9.06 -13.55 3.49
C GLU A 188 9.85 -13.82 2.22
N ALA A 189 11.19 -13.74 2.30
CA ALA A 189 12.04 -14.14 1.17
C ALA A 189 11.83 -15.62 0.88
N SER A 190 11.31 -15.92 -0.31
CA SER A 190 10.93 -17.28 -0.66
C SER A 190 11.90 -17.98 -1.58
N VAL A 191 12.71 -17.21 -2.35
CA VAL A 191 13.77 -17.72 -3.25
C VAL A 191 14.95 -16.77 -3.21
N GLY A 192 16.18 -17.28 -3.13
CA GLY A 192 17.42 -16.49 -3.15
C GLY A 192 18.24 -16.60 -1.88
N ASP A 193 19.26 -15.74 -1.73
CA ASP A 193 20.22 -15.77 -0.62
C ASP A 193 19.54 -15.55 0.75
N LEU A 194 18.48 -14.74 0.79
CA LEU A 194 17.76 -14.41 2.02
C LEU A 194 16.57 -15.33 2.31
N THR A 195 16.39 -16.43 1.59
CA THR A 195 15.26 -17.36 1.79
C THR A 195 15.05 -17.71 3.27
N GLY A 196 13.83 -17.54 3.76
CA GLY A 196 13.44 -17.75 5.17
C GLY A 196 13.61 -16.50 6.05
N THR A 197 14.05 -15.37 5.47
CA THR A 197 14.05 -14.07 6.18
C THR A 197 12.68 -13.44 6.06
N GLU A 198 12.11 -12.98 7.17
CA GLU A 198 10.79 -12.34 7.23
C GLU A 198 10.94 -10.84 7.55
N LEU A 199 10.23 -9.99 6.82
CA LEU A 199 10.11 -8.58 7.12
C LEU A 199 9.03 -8.36 8.19
N GLU A 200 9.28 -7.44 9.11
CA GLU A 200 8.27 -7.04 10.09
C GLU A 200 7.20 -6.18 9.41
N ALA A 201 5.96 -6.69 9.38
CA ALA A 201 4.82 -5.95 8.86
C ALA A 201 4.38 -4.84 9.83
N ILE A 202 3.98 -3.70 9.26
CA ILE A 202 3.51 -2.54 10.02
C ILE A 202 2.02 -2.34 9.72
N PRO A 203 1.14 -2.17 10.73
CA PRO A 203 -0.27 -1.91 10.51
C PRO A 203 -0.49 -0.70 9.60
N MET A 204 -1.25 -0.92 8.54
CA MET A 204 -1.58 0.09 7.54
C MET A 204 -3.01 -0.14 7.05
N GLY A 205 -3.79 0.93 6.87
CA GLY A 205 -5.15 0.85 6.36
C GLY A 205 -5.30 1.58 5.03
N THR A 206 -6.28 1.15 4.22
CA THR A 206 -6.73 1.89 3.03
C THR A 206 -7.96 2.71 3.41
N VAL A 207 -7.87 4.03 3.28
CA VAL A 207 -8.91 4.95 3.75
C VAL A 207 -9.27 5.98 2.67
N ALA A 208 -10.51 6.50 2.71
CA ALA A 208 -10.89 7.60 1.82
C ALA A 208 -10.10 8.87 2.15
N TRP A 209 -9.69 9.62 1.14
CA TRP A 209 -8.94 10.87 1.30
C TRP A 209 -9.58 11.84 2.28
N ARG A 210 -10.90 12.09 2.18
CA ARG A 210 -11.62 12.97 3.11
C ARG A 210 -11.49 12.56 4.56
N ASP A 211 -11.47 11.25 4.84
CA ASP A 211 -11.35 10.73 6.20
C ASP A 211 -9.94 10.90 6.74
N PHE A 212 -8.95 10.67 5.87
CA PHE A 212 -7.54 10.91 6.18
C PHE A 212 -7.29 12.40 6.48
N VAL A 213 -7.56 13.30 5.53
CA VAL A 213 -7.24 14.72 5.68
C VAL A 213 -8.01 15.40 6.82
N SER A 214 -9.25 14.95 7.10
CA SER A 214 -10.02 15.47 8.23
C SER A 214 -9.45 15.06 9.59
N THR A 215 -8.72 13.94 9.64
CA THR A 215 -8.11 13.41 10.86
C THR A 215 -6.66 13.86 11.01
N GLU A 216 -5.93 13.91 9.91
CA GLU A 216 -4.49 14.20 9.84
C GLU A 216 -4.18 15.35 8.86
N PRO A 217 -4.69 16.59 9.10
CA PRO A 217 -4.55 17.68 8.14
C PRO A 217 -3.10 18.16 7.94
N THR A 218 -2.21 17.85 8.88
CA THR A 218 -0.80 18.22 8.83
C THR A 218 0.12 17.05 8.46
N ALA A 219 -0.44 15.88 8.14
CA ALA A 219 0.33 14.74 7.69
C ALA A 219 0.96 14.99 6.32
N ARG A 220 1.95 14.19 5.97
CA ARG A 220 2.59 14.22 4.66
C ARG A 220 1.88 13.26 3.70
N VAL A 221 1.72 13.69 2.45
CA VAL A 221 1.08 12.93 1.37
C VAL A 221 2.10 12.75 0.26
N LEU A 222 2.28 11.51 -0.22
CA LEU A 222 3.14 11.23 -1.36
C LEU A 222 2.68 12.04 -2.57
N SER A 223 3.58 12.87 -3.09
CA SER A 223 3.33 13.77 -4.23
C SER A 223 3.26 13.00 -5.56
N GLN A 224 2.64 13.63 -6.54
CA GLN A 224 2.71 13.20 -7.94
C GLN A 224 4.06 13.51 -8.61
N ASP A 225 4.92 14.32 -7.96
CA ASP A 225 6.29 14.57 -8.42
C ASP A 225 7.20 13.39 -8.04
N THR A 226 7.07 12.30 -8.78
CA THR A 226 7.81 11.06 -8.55
C THR A 226 9.08 10.95 -9.40
N GLY A 227 9.32 11.90 -10.29
CA GLY A 227 10.36 11.84 -11.32
C GLY A 227 9.97 11.03 -12.57
N PHE A 228 8.75 10.48 -12.62
CA PHE A 228 8.23 9.70 -13.74
C PHE A 228 6.99 10.38 -14.35
N ASP A 229 6.89 10.34 -15.68
CA ASP A 229 5.69 10.82 -16.39
C ASP A 229 4.65 9.68 -16.47
N ARG A 230 3.64 9.76 -15.62
CA ARG A 230 2.53 8.79 -15.54
C ARG A 230 1.19 9.55 -15.49
N PRO A 231 0.13 9.00 -16.10
CA PRO A 231 -1.20 9.62 -16.05
C PRO A 231 -1.90 9.33 -14.72
N TYR A 232 -1.34 9.87 -13.61
CA TYR A 232 -1.90 9.66 -12.29
C TYR A 232 -3.38 10.04 -12.21
N GLY A 233 -4.18 9.18 -11.55
CA GLY A 233 -5.62 9.30 -11.46
C GLY A 233 -6.39 8.51 -12.52
N THR A 234 -5.75 8.13 -13.64
CA THR A 234 -6.30 7.09 -14.53
C THR A 234 -6.07 5.72 -13.94
N ASN A 235 -6.99 4.81 -14.17
CA ASN A 235 -6.91 3.43 -13.71
C ASN A 235 -6.49 2.50 -14.87
N PRO A 236 -5.27 1.93 -14.86
CA PRO A 236 -4.85 0.97 -15.89
C PRO A 236 -5.53 -0.40 -15.77
N TYR A 237 -6.28 -0.63 -14.69
CA TYR A 237 -6.99 -1.88 -14.37
C TYR A 237 -8.52 -1.68 -14.36
N SER A 238 -9.06 -0.79 -15.22
CA SER A 238 -10.50 -0.47 -15.25
C SER A 238 -11.36 -1.73 -15.38
N GLY A 239 -12.35 -1.88 -14.47
CA GLY A 239 -13.26 -3.03 -14.40
C GLY A 239 -12.62 -4.31 -13.85
N TYR A 240 -11.39 -4.25 -13.35
CA TYR A 240 -10.70 -5.46 -12.87
C TYR A 240 -11.30 -6.01 -11.57
N ASP A 241 -11.94 -5.20 -10.75
CA ASP A 241 -12.50 -5.61 -9.46
C ASP A 241 -13.92 -6.20 -9.51
N ASP A 242 -14.42 -6.54 -10.70
CA ASP A 242 -15.65 -7.34 -10.84
C ASP A 242 -15.45 -8.69 -10.11
N PRO A 243 -16.25 -9.00 -9.07
CA PRO A 243 -16.10 -10.23 -8.29
C PRO A 243 -16.11 -11.52 -9.10
N ASP A 244 -16.87 -11.53 -10.19
CA ASP A 244 -17.04 -12.67 -11.11
C ASP A 244 -16.15 -12.57 -12.35
N GLY A 245 -15.36 -11.50 -12.48
CA GLY A 245 -14.49 -11.26 -13.64
C GLY A 245 -13.25 -12.18 -13.64
N ASP A 246 -12.69 -12.39 -14.83
CA ASP A 246 -11.47 -13.19 -15.01
C ASP A 246 -10.25 -12.52 -14.33
N LEU A 247 -9.28 -13.33 -13.95
CA LEU A 247 -7.96 -12.88 -13.54
C LEU A 247 -7.09 -12.64 -14.77
N LEU A 248 -6.15 -11.69 -14.67
CA LEU A 248 -5.24 -11.37 -15.78
C LEU A 248 -4.19 -12.46 -16.01
N PHE A 249 -3.87 -13.22 -14.95
CA PHE A 249 -2.91 -14.33 -14.99
C PHE A 249 -3.54 -15.58 -14.39
N GLY A 250 -2.94 -16.73 -14.66
CA GLY A 250 -3.49 -18.02 -14.19
C GLY A 250 -3.29 -18.23 -12.70
N LEU A 251 -4.29 -18.82 -12.06
CA LEU A 251 -4.19 -19.32 -10.68
C LEU A 251 -3.91 -20.82 -10.64
N PRO A 252 -3.43 -21.32 -9.49
CA PRO A 252 -3.37 -22.75 -9.22
C PRO A 252 -4.73 -23.44 -9.42
N ASP A 253 -4.69 -24.69 -9.88
CA ASP A 253 -5.89 -25.51 -10.14
C ASP A 253 -6.73 -25.79 -8.87
N ASP A 254 -6.16 -25.61 -7.68
CA ASP A 254 -6.77 -25.90 -6.37
C ASP A 254 -7.32 -24.66 -5.66
N LEU A 255 -7.60 -23.58 -6.39
CA LEU A 255 -8.17 -22.34 -5.85
C LEU A 255 -9.39 -22.61 -4.97
N ASP A 256 -9.44 -21.94 -3.84
CA ASP A 256 -10.57 -21.97 -2.93
C ASP A 256 -11.80 -21.25 -3.51
N THR A 257 -12.86 -22.00 -3.77
CA THR A 257 -14.09 -21.53 -4.41
C THR A 257 -15.22 -21.20 -3.43
N ARG A 258 -14.94 -21.07 -2.13
CA ARG A 258 -15.96 -20.71 -1.10
C ARG A 258 -16.57 -19.33 -1.33
N LEU A 259 -15.84 -18.42 -1.96
CA LEU A 259 -16.29 -17.10 -2.37
C LEU A 259 -15.98 -16.85 -3.85
N PRO A 260 -16.64 -15.88 -4.50
CA PRO A 260 -16.21 -15.39 -5.81
C PRO A 260 -14.72 -14.99 -5.79
N VAL A 261 -14.03 -15.21 -6.89
CA VAL A 261 -12.57 -15.07 -7.00
C VAL A 261 -12.07 -13.72 -6.49
N LYS A 262 -12.74 -12.62 -6.86
CA LYS A 262 -12.37 -11.26 -6.46
C LYS A 262 -13.35 -10.66 -5.43
N GLU A 263 -14.07 -11.49 -4.65
CA GLU A 263 -14.80 -11.00 -3.48
C GLU A 263 -13.79 -10.30 -2.54
N ARG A 264 -14.17 -9.10 -2.08
CA ARG A 264 -13.30 -8.33 -1.16
C ARG A 264 -13.41 -8.89 0.26
N VAL A 265 -12.27 -9.14 0.86
CA VAL A 265 -12.19 -9.64 2.24
C VAL A 265 -11.25 -8.78 3.08
N VAL A 266 -11.53 -8.73 4.37
CA VAL A 266 -10.61 -8.22 5.39
C VAL A 266 -9.97 -9.41 6.06
N GLY A 267 -8.72 -9.67 5.72
CA GLY A 267 -7.92 -10.76 6.25
C GLY A 267 -7.32 -10.43 7.61
N LEU A 268 -7.48 -11.30 8.58
CA LEU A 268 -7.01 -11.16 9.96
C LEU A 268 -6.22 -12.40 10.37
N VAL A 269 -5.05 -12.21 10.98
CA VAL A 269 -4.18 -13.30 11.44
C VAL A 269 -3.76 -13.08 12.89
N ASN A 270 -3.76 -14.15 13.68
CA ASN A 270 -3.11 -14.20 14.99
C ASN A 270 -2.47 -15.58 15.19
N GLY A 271 -1.16 -15.67 15.03
CA GLY A 271 -0.43 -16.94 15.00
C GLY A 271 -0.94 -17.85 13.87
N SER A 272 -1.41 -19.04 14.20
CA SER A 272 -1.97 -20.00 13.24
C SER A 272 -3.46 -19.80 12.92
N VAL A 273 -4.12 -18.81 13.55
CA VAL A 273 -5.54 -18.54 13.31
C VAL A 273 -5.68 -17.47 12.25
N SER A 274 -6.35 -17.77 11.14
CA SER A 274 -6.68 -16.81 10.10
C SER A 274 -8.19 -16.76 9.84
N VAL A 275 -8.69 -15.55 9.60
CA VAL A 275 -10.11 -15.27 9.31
C VAL A 275 -10.21 -14.28 8.17
N ALA A 276 -11.03 -14.59 7.18
CA ALA A 276 -11.45 -13.67 6.14
C ALA A 276 -12.84 -13.13 6.46
N VAL A 277 -12.96 -11.85 6.77
CA VAL A 277 -14.25 -11.17 6.92
C VAL A 277 -14.70 -10.69 5.54
N VAL A 278 -15.84 -11.18 5.07
CA VAL A 278 -16.42 -10.74 3.78
C VAL A 278 -16.82 -9.27 3.91
N ARG A 279 -16.17 -8.39 3.13
CA ARG A 279 -16.31 -6.93 3.28
C ARG A 279 -17.74 -6.45 3.00
N SER A 280 -18.42 -7.01 2.00
CA SER A 280 -19.81 -6.70 1.68
C SER A 280 -20.77 -7.00 2.85
N SER A 281 -20.41 -7.93 3.75
CA SER A 281 -21.19 -8.26 4.94
C SER A 281 -21.15 -7.19 6.04
N LEU A 282 -20.23 -6.23 5.97
CA LEU A 282 -20.08 -5.13 6.94
C LEU A 282 -20.97 -3.92 6.61
N VAL A 283 -21.46 -3.83 5.38
CA VAL A 283 -22.20 -2.66 4.89
C VAL A 283 -23.50 -2.45 5.66
N GLY A 284 -23.64 -1.25 6.26
CA GLY A 284 -24.85 -0.85 6.98
C GLY A 284 -25.08 -1.59 8.33
N ARG A 285 -24.01 -2.20 8.86
CA ARG A 285 -24.05 -2.90 10.15
C ARG A 285 -23.23 -2.17 11.21
N ASP A 286 -23.50 -2.54 12.47
CA ASP A 286 -22.64 -2.17 13.59
C ASP A 286 -21.28 -2.83 13.45
N PRO A 287 -20.23 -2.24 14.09
CA PRO A 287 -18.90 -2.83 14.13
C PRO A 287 -18.92 -4.30 14.52
N LEU A 288 -18.17 -5.11 13.76
CA LEU A 288 -18.10 -6.55 13.98
C LEU A 288 -16.97 -6.86 14.97
N GLU A 289 -17.30 -7.55 16.06
CA GLU A 289 -16.29 -8.09 16.96
C GLU A 289 -15.83 -9.47 16.47
N VAL A 290 -14.52 -9.64 16.29
CA VAL A 290 -13.89 -10.89 15.86
C VAL A 290 -12.96 -11.38 16.97
N THR A 291 -13.04 -12.68 17.27
CA THR A 291 -12.12 -13.33 18.20
C THR A 291 -11.13 -14.21 17.42
N LEU A 292 -9.86 -13.89 17.54
CA LEU A 292 -8.74 -14.59 16.90
C LEU A 292 -7.89 -15.29 17.97
N GLY A 293 -8.26 -16.53 18.29
CA GLY A 293 -7.66 -17.23 19.44
C GLY A 293 -7.93 -16.49 20.75
N THR A 294 -6.89 -15.87 21.34
CA THR A 294 -7.00 -15.08 22.57
C THR A 294 -7.15 -13.57 22.33
N ARG A 295 -7.02 -13.12 21.09
CA ARG A 295 -7.14 -11.70 20.71
C ARG A 295 -8.58 -11.37 20.34
N HIS A 296 -9.00 -10.16 20.70
CA HIS A 296 -10.24 -9.58 20.24
C HIS A 296 -9.91 -8.40 19.35
N VAL A 297 -10.58 -8.30 18.22
CA VAL A 297 -10.48 -7.17 17.31
C VAL A 297 -11.87 -6.67 16.95
N VAL A 298 -11.98 -5.39 16.68
CA VAL A 298 -13.17 -4.78 16.13
C VAL A 298 -12.91 -4.37 14.68
N VAL A 299 -13.82 -4.77 13.79
CA VAL A 299 -13.82 -4.41 12.37
C VAL A 299 -15.03 -3.53 12.11
N TRP A 300 -14.81 -2.34 11.62
CA TRP A 300 -15.89 -1.43 11.25
C TRP A 300 -15.79 -0.98 9.80
N HIS A 301 -16.91 -0.52 9.26
CA HIS A 301 -17.03 -0.10 7.88
C HIS A 301 -17.76 1.23 7.79
N ARG A 302 -17.25 2.12 6.96
CA ARG A 302 -17.86 3.41 6.66
C ARG A 302 -17.93 3.63 5.15
N PRO A 303 -19.11 3.94 4.57
CA PRO A 303 -19.24 4.25 3.15
C PRO A 303 -18.46 5.48 2.73
N GLY A 304 -18.06 5.54 1.45
CA GLY A 304 -17.53 6.72 0.78
C GLY A 304 -16.09 6.63 0.34
N GLN A 305 -15.51 5.44 0.26
CA GLN A 305 -14.22 5.19 -0.41
C GLN A 305 -14.48 4.54 -1.76
N ALA A 306 -13.93 5.12 -2.81
CA ALA A 306 -13.99 4.55 -4.15
C ALA A 306 -13.08 3.31 -4.29
N SER A 307 -13.49 2.36 -5.14
CA SER A 307 -12.57 1.33 -5.62
C SER A 307 -11.54 1.94 -6.57
N ALA A 308 -10.28 1.63 -6.38
CA ALA A 308 -9.22 2.08 -7.29
C ALA A 308 -9.20 1.32 -8.62
N LEU A 309 -9.96 0.22 -8.76
CA LEU A 309 -9.84 -0.76 -9.85
C LEU A 309 -11.12 -0.93 -10.68
N ASP A 310 -12.20 -0.16 -10.36
CA ASP A 310 -13.51 -0.28 -11.01
C ASP A 310 -13.60 0.56 -12.29
N ALA A 311 -13.61 1.88 -12.15
CA ALA A 311 -13.82 2.79 -13.29
C ALA A 311 -12.51 3.20 -13.98
N ASP A 312 -12.60 3.94 -15.09
CA ASP A 312 -11.45 4.46 -15.85
C ASP A 312 -10.59 5.46 -15.03
N THR A 313 -11.17 6.04 -13.98
CA THR A 313 -10.44 6.90 -13.03
C THR A 313 -10.60 6.39 -11.60
N VAL A 314 -9.58 6.56 -10.79
CA VAL A 314 -9.60 6.13 -9.38
C VAL A 314 -10.73 6.77 -8.58
N ALA A 315 -10.99 8.07 -8.82
CA ALA A 315 -12.07 8.81 -8.16
C ALA A 315 -13.48 8.35 -8.60
N GLY A 316 -13.61 7.83 -9.81
CA GLY A 316 -14.88 7.41 -10.40
C GLY A 316 -15.34 6.02 -10.01
N GLY A 317 -14.55 5.28 -9.25
CA GLY A 317 -14.86 3.90 -8.84
C GLY A 317 -16.08 3.80 -7.93
N ALA A 318 -16.70 2.63 -7.90
CA ALA A 318 -17.83 2.32 -7.02
C ALA A 318 -17.45 2.51 -5.55
N ASP A 319 -18.42 2.92 -4.73
CA ASP A 319 -18.24 3.06 -3.29
C ASP A 319 -18.12 1.68 -2.63
N ILE A 320 -16.92 1.34 -2.20
CA ILE A 320 -16.62 0.12 -1.44
C ILE A 320 -16.51 0.39 0.06
N GLY A 321 -16.48 1.65 0.47
CA GLY A 321 -16.29 2.10 1.86
C GLY A 321 -14.87 1.96 2.38
N THR A 322 -14.60 2.54 3.53
CA THR A 322 -13.37 2.40 4.31
C THR A 322 -13.56 1.34 5.40
N VAL A 323 -12.57 0.49 5.60
CA VAL A 323 -12.52 -0.45 6.72
C VAL A 323 -11.52 0.04 7.76
N GLY A 324 -11.90 -0.05 9.05
CA GLY A 324 -10.99 0.14 10.19
C GLY A 324 -10.92 -1.16 11.00
N VAL A 325 -9.71 -1.53 11.44
CA VAL A 325 -9.49 -2.72 12.27
C VAL A 325 -8.61 -2.36 13.46
N PHE A 326 -9.11 -2.59 14.68
CA PHE A 326 -8.44 -2.12 15.89
C PHE A 326 -8.52 -3.13 17.03
N ASP A 327 -7.54 -3.05 17.94
CA ASP A 327 -7.70 -3.62 19.27
C ASP A 327 -8.73 -2.77 20.05
N PRO A 328 -9.85 -3.34 20.52
CA PRO A 328 -10.90 -2.59 21.22
C PRO A 328 -10.53 -2.26 22.66
N VAL A 329 -9.32 -2.57 23.14
CA VAL A 329 -8.90 -2.34 24.52
C VAL A 329 -8.16 -1.02 24.65
N LEU A 330 -8.72 -0.09 25.41
CA LEU A 330 -8.09 1.20 25.74
C LEU A 330 -7.89 1.28 27.25
N ASP A 331 -6.67 1.55 27.72
CA ASP A 331 -6.32 1.65 29.15
C ASP A 331 -6.80 0.45 30.00
N GLY A 332 -6.76 -0.76 29.40
CA GLY A 332 -7.20 -1.99 30.06
C GLY A 332 -8.72 -2.21 30.07
N GLN A 333 -9.50 -1.29 29.52
CA GLN A 333 -10.95 -1.42 29.35
C GLN A 333 -11.27 -1.83 27.91
N ARG A 334 -12.02 -2.92 27.73
CA ARG A 334 -12.58 -3.27 26.43
C ARG A 334 -13.79 -2.39 26.12
N LEU A 335 -13.79 -1.80 24.95
CA LEU A 335 -14.86 -0.98 24.42
C LEU A 335 -15.70 -1.79 23.40
N HIS A 336 -17.02 -1.51 23.38
CA HIS A 336 -17.97 -2.07 22.43
C HIS A 336 -18.60 -0.93 21.63
N PHE A 337 -18.68 -1.10 20.32
CA PHE A 337 -19.02 -0.01 19.42
C PHE A 337 -20.35 -0.23 18.71
N GLU A 338 -21.05 0.88 18.44
CA GLU A 338 -22.24 0.95 17.61
C GLU A 338 -22.06 2.00 16.52
N SER A 339 -22.66 1.79 15.35
CA SER A 339 -22.67 2.78 14.28
C SER A 339 -23.61 3.94 14.63
N ARG A 340 -23.14 5.19 14.46
CA ARG A 340 -23.97 6.38 14.69
C ARG A 340 -23.65 7.47 13.67
N GLY A 341 -24.60 7.76 12.78
CA GLY A 341 -24.40 8.73 11.70
C GLY A 341 -23.30 8.28 10.76
N THR A 342 -22.25 9.09 10.65
CA THR A 342 -21.07 8.80 9.82
C THR A 342 -19.88 8.25 10.60
N GLY A 343 -20.02 7.94 11.88
CA GLY A 343 -18.98 7.42 12.75
C GLY A 343 -19.48 6.34 13.68
N PHE A 344 -18.79 6.15 14.79
CA PHE A 344 -19.06 5.11 15.78
C PHE A 344 -19.16 5.72 17.18
N VAL A 345 -19.79 5.00 18.10
CA VAL A 345 -19.90 5.40 19.51
C VAL A 345 -19.59 4.18 20.36
N ASP A 346 -18.71 4.32 21.37
CA ASP A 346 -18.53 3.27 22.36
C ASP A 346 -19.67 3.29 23.40
N ARG A 347 -20.06 2.10 23.88
CA ARG A 347 -21.16 1.92 24.83
C ARG A 347 -20.75 2.31 26.25
N GLU A 348 -19.48 2.19 26.57
CA GLU A 348 -18.96 2.36 27.94
C GLU A 348 -18.92 3.82 28.36
N THR A 349 -18.55 4.72 27.42
CA THR A 349 -18.41 6.15 27.76
C THR A 349 -19.31 7.05 26.93
N GLY A 350 -19.86 6.54 25.80
CA GLY A 350 -20.63 7.32 24.84
C GLY A 350 -19.76 8.27 24.01
N SER A 351 -18.45 8.04 23.95
CA SER A 351 -17.55 8.83 23.12
C SER A 351 -17.74 8.50 21.63
N SER A 352 -17.57 9.52 20.78
CA SER A 352 -17.70 9.37 19.33
C SER A 352 -16.33 9.09 18.70
N TRP A 353 -16.30 8.22 17.68
CA TRP A 353 -15.09 7.76 17.02
C TRP A 353 -15.21 7.90 15.51
N ASN A 354 -14.11 8.25 14.84
CA ASN A 354 -14.00 8.23 13.39
C ASN A 354 -13.51 6.85 12.88
N VAL A 355 -13.50 6.66 11.55
CA VAL A 355 -13.12 5.39 10.94
C VAL A 355 -11.63 5.04 11.12
N LEU A 356 -10.79 6.03 11.42
CA LEU A 356 -9.35 5.84 11.68
C LEU A 356 -9.04 5.47 13.15
N GLY A 357 -10.05 5.19 13.98
CA GLY A 357 -9.82 4.78 15.38
C GLY A 357 -9.60 5.91 16.35
N ARG A 358 -9.82 7.18 15.94
CA ARG A 358 -9.64 8.34 16.84
C ARG A 358 -10.97 8.80 17.44
N SER A 359 -10.99 9.01 18.74
CA SER A 359 -12.13 9.59 19.45
C SER A 359 -12.24 11.09 19.18
N THR A 360 -13.38 11.52 18.65
CA THR A 360 -13.63 12.90 18.21
C THR A 360 -14.43 13.73 19.22
N ALA A 361 -15.22 13.07 20.10
CA ALA A 361 -16.02 13.72 21.11
C ALA A 361 -16.29 12.80 22.31
N GLY A 362 -16.74 13.38 23.43
CA GLY A 362 -17.05 12.64 24.65
C GLY A 362 -15.89 12.54 25.63
N PRO A 363 -16.01 11.70 26.67
CA PRO A 363 -15.00 11.55 27.72
C PRO A 363 -13.64 11.09 27.22
N LEU A 364 -13.58 10.31 26.13
CA LEU A 364 -12.35 9.78 25.54
C LEU A 364 -11.82 10.65 24.39
N ARG A 365 -12.32 11.88 24.20
CA ARG A 365 -11.88 12.75 23.11
C ARG A 365 -10.35 12.85 23.02
N GLY A 366 -9.80 12.54 21.84
CA GLY A 366 -8.37 12.55 21.55
C GLY A 366 -7.66 11.23 21.82
N ALA A 367 -8.35 10.23 22.37
CA ALA A 367 -7.82 8.88 22.49
C ALA A 367 -7.81 8.18 21.11
N GLU A 368 -6.91 7.23 20.94
CA GLU A 368 -6.74 6.45 19.74
C GLU A 368 -6.73 4.96 20.08
N LEU A 369 -7.42 4.16 19.26
CA LEU A 369 -7.34 2.71 19.33
C LEU A 369 -6.07 2.24 18.62
N GLU A 370 -5.46 1.18 19.13
CA GLU A 370 -4.30 0.54 18.50
C GLU A 370 -4.74 -0.12 17.19
N PRO A 371 -4.16 0.26 16.04
CA PRO A 371 -4.45 -0.39 14.76
C PRO A 371 -4.04 -1.87 14.81
N TYR A 372 -4.90 -2.75 14.33
CA TYR A 372 -4.60 -4.16 14.19
C TYR A 372 -4.13 -4.46 12.77
N GLN A 373 -3.05 -5.23 12.63
CA GLN A 373 -2.55 -5.68 11.32
C GLN A 373 -3.64 -6.47 10.60
N HIS A 374 -4.02 -6.01 9.42
CA HIS A 374 -5.03 -6.63 8.58
C HIS A 374 -4.68 -6.45 7.12
N LEU A 375 -5.35 -7.18 6.26
CA LEU A 375 -5.19 -7.11 4.83
C LEU A 375 -6.55 -6.90 4.17
N ASP A 376 -6.75 -5.76 3.49
CA ASP A 376 -7.90 -5.54 2.60
C ASP A 376 -7.51 -6.02 1.20
N THR A 377 -8.08 -7.14 0.76
CA THR A 377 -7.62 -7.84 -0.44
C THR A 377 -8.76 -8.61 -1.13
N PHE A 378 -8.49 -9.18 -2.30
CA PHE A 378 -9.37 -10.13 -2.96
C PHE A 378 -9.25 -11.53 -2.36
N TRP A 379 -10.36 -12.29 -2.46
CA TRP A 379 -10.45 -13.65 -1.91
C TRP A 379 -9.38 -14.59 -2.43
N PHE A 380 -9.13 -14.61 -3.75
CA PHE A 380 -8.12 -15.48 -4.32
C PHE A 380 -6.74 -15.26 -3.69
N ALA A 381 -6.34 -13.98 -3.54
CA ALA A 381 -5.06 -13.63 -2.96
C ALA A 381 -4.97 -14.05 -1.50
N TRP A 382 -6.01 -13.78 -0.69
CA TRP A 382 -6.06 -14.22 0.69
C TRP A 382 -6.00 -15.74 0.82
N ALA A 383 -6.85 -16.45 0.08
CA ALA A 383 -6.99 -17.90 0.18
C ALA A 383 -5.76 -18.68 -0.29
N SER A 384 -5.00 -18.15 -1.25
CA SER A 384 -3.75 -18.77 -1.73
C SER A 384 -2.64 -18.79 -0.66
N PHE A 385 -2.64 -17.81 0.25
CA PHE A 385 -1.63 -17.73 1.33
C PHE A 385 -2.16 -18.21 2.69
N HIS A 386 -3.48 -18.42 2.83
CA HIS A 386 -4.13 -18.84 4.08
C HIS A 386 -5.12 -19.99 3.85
N LEU A 387 -4.59 -21.16 3.53
CA LEU A 387 -5.37 -22.35 3.10
C LEU A 387 -6.44 -22.79 4.11
N ASP A 388 -6.15 -22.65 5.42
CA ASP A 388 -7.05 -23.07 6.52
C ASP A 388 -7.88 -21.90 7.08
N THR A 389 -8.01 -20.80 6.33
CA THR A 389 -8.73 -19.61 6.80
C THR A 389 -10.21 -19.86 7.01
N ALA A 390 -10.77 -19.37 8.12
CA ALA A 390 -12.21 -19.33 8.30
C ALA A 390 -12.81 -18.13 7.52
N VAL A 391 -14.03 -18.28 7.03
CA VAL A 391 -14.78 -17.22 6.35
C VAL A 391 -15.89 -16.72 7.26
N LEU A 392 -15.97 -15.41 7.49
CA LEU A 392 -16.99 -14.75 8.28
C LEU A 392 -17.82 -13.82 7.38
N GLY A 393 -19.02 -14.24 7.06
CA GLY A 393 -19.97 -13.50 6.23
C GLY A 393 -21.24 -13.10 6.98
N SER A 394 -22.24 -12.64 6.25
CA SER A 394 -23.54 -12.17 6.80
C SER A 394 -24.35 -13.23 7.55
N THR A 395 -24.09 -14.51 7.29
CA THR A 395 -24.78 -15.66 7.92
C THR A 395 -24.01 -16.27 9.09
N GLY A 396 -22.91 -15.61 9.51
CA GLY A 396 -22.02 -16.10 10.57
C GLY A 396 -20.80 -16.84 10.04
N LEU A 397 -20.05 -17.47 10.94
CA LEU A 397 -18.82 -18.19 10.61
C LEU A 397 -19.16 -19.44 9.76
N THR A 398 -18.71 -19.44 8.52
CA THR A 398 -18.71 -20.62 7.66
C THR A 398 -17.34 -21.28 7.74
N ARG A 399 -17.32 -22.58 8.04
CA ARG A 399 -16.10 -23.30 8.42
C ARG A 399 -15.09 -23.49 7.29
N ILE A 400 -13.86 -23.77 7.76
CA ILE A 400 -12.68 -24.39 7.17
C ILE A 400 -13.02 -25.37 6.03
N ARG A 401 -12.16 -25.38 5.01
CA ARG A 401 -12.08 -26.40 3.95
C ARG A 401 -12.15 -27.81 4.59
N GLU A 402 -13.14 -28.63 4.23
CA GLU A 402 -13.20 -30.05 4.63
C GLU A 402 -12.24 -30.88 3.78
#